data_1deb72a8fd516ec4931a9a4bec9bb124
#
_entry.id   1deb72a8fd516ec4931a9a4bec9bb124
#
_cell.length_a   1.000
_cell.length_b   1.000
_cell.length_c   1.000
_cell.angle_alpha   90.00
_cell.angle_beta   90.00
_cell.angle_gamma   90.00
#
_symmetry.space_group_name_H-M   'P 1'
#
loop_
_entity.id
_entity.type
_entity.pdbx_description
1 polymer ?
#
loop_
_entity_poly.entity_id
_entity_poly.type
_entity_poly.pdbx_seq_one_letter_code
_entity_poly.pdbx_strand_id
1 'polypeptide(L)'
;RTPARKAQFSVGGQTPLTSAGASAASGGFSIPEENRSQMFDVPDVPEDLPTMKAEDYQYFAPLLKEIDEDALSIEEQKERKIMKLLLKVKNGLPPQRKSSLRQLTDKARDLGAGPLFNQILPLLMSPTLEDQERHLLVKVIDRILYKLDDLVRPYVHKILVVIEPLLIDEDYYARVEGREIIANLSKAAGLATMIAAMRPDIDNVDEYVRNTTARSFAVVAHALTIPALLPFLKAVCQSKKSWQARHTGVKVVQQIAILSGVAVLPHLTKLVQIIESGLEDENQKVRMISALAIAALAEASTPYGIESFDSVLKPLWKGIRSHRGKTLAAFLKAIGYIIPLMDPIYASYYTKEVMVILIREFATADEEMKKITLKVVKQCVQ
;
A
#
# COMPACT_ATOMS: atom_id res chain seq x y z
N ARG A 1 -1.64 -6.65 18.75
CA ARG A 1 -1.65 -5.24 18.56
C ARG A 1 -2.26 -4.49 19.66
N THR A 2 -1.48 -3.69 20.31
CA THR A 2 -1.94 -2.91 21.44
C THR A 2 -2.59 -1.61 20.97
N PRO A 3 -3.74 -1.25 21.49
CA PRO A 3 -4.36 0.06 21.25
C PRO A 3 -3.42 1.24 21.57
N ALA A 4 -2.43 1.01 22.42
CA ALA A 4 -1.41 1.98 22.79
C ALA A 4 -0.59 2.50 21.59
N ARG A 5 -0.27 1.64 20.62
CA ARG A 5 0.48 2.06 19.42
C ARG A 5 -0.33 3.01 18.54
N LYS A 6 -1.63 2.74 18.37
CA LYS A 6 -2.53 3.65 17.65
C LYS A 6 -2.72 4.98 18.37
N ALA A 7 -2.86 4.92 19.69
CA ALA A 7 -3.02 6.12 20.50
C ALA A 7 -1.77 7.00 20.45
N GLN A 8 -0.59 6.41 20.52
CA GLN A 8 0.67 7.16 20.40
C GLN A 8 0.81 7.89 19.07
N PHE A 9 0.42 7.24 17.99
CA PHE A 9 0.51 7.89 16.67
C PHE A 9 -0.49 9.03 16.54
N SER A 10 -1.75 8.82 16.93
CA SER A 10 -2.76 9.87 16.83
C SER A 10 -2.43 11.08 17.74
N VAL A 11 -1.90 10.84 18.92
CA VAL A 11 -1.44 11.91 19.82
C VAL A 11 -0.22 12.62 19.25
N GLY A 12 0.73 11.86 18.73
CA GLY A 12 1.93 12.44 18.11
C GLY A 12 1.67 13.17 16.80
N GLY A 13 0.67 12.74 16.04
CA GLY A 13 0.30 13.36 14.77
C GLY A 13 -0.62 14.57 14.93
N GLN A 14 -1.54 14.51 15.87
CA GLN A 14 -2.56 15.55 16.03
C GLN A 14 -2.16 16.64 17.03
N THR A 15 -1.57 16.26 18.14
CA THR A 15 -1.25 17.22 19.19
C THR A 15 -0.13 18.19 18.77
N PRO A 16 0.95 17.74 18.15
CA PRO A 16 1.95 18.68 17.65
C PRO A 16 1.44 19.61 16.55
N LEU A 17 0.47 19.13 15.75
CA LEU A 17 -0.09 19.93 14.67
C LEU A 17 -1.01 21.05 15.19
N THR A 18 -1.73 20.81 16.27
CA THR A 18 -2.68 21.79 16.81
C THR A 18 -2.06 22.77 17.79
N SER A 19 -1.17 22.31 18.65
CA SER A 19 -0.51 23.16 19.65
C SER A 19 0.69 23.92 19.07
N ALA A 20 1.26 23.40 18.02
CA ALA A 20 2.38 24.02 17.35
C ALA A 20 1.97 24.68 16.04
N GLY A 21 0.76 25.20 15.98
CA GLY A 21 0.36 25.94 14.80
C GLY A 21 1.41 26.94 14.35
N ALA A 22 2.09 27.57 15.30
CA ALA A 22 3.24 28.40 15.05
C ALA A 22 4.55 27.62 14.80
N SER A 23 4.77 26.50 15.48
CA SER A 23 6.00 25.71 15.29
C SER A 23 5.88 24.64 14.20
N ALA A 24 4.66 24.24 13.88
CA ALA A 24 4.41 23.37 12.70
C ALA A 24 4.70 24.11 11.40
N ALA A 25 4.56 25.43 11.39
CA ALA A 25 5.05 26.26 10.28
C ALA A 25 6.57 26.08 10.06
N SER A 26 7.30 25.62 11.08
CA SER A 26 8.71 25.27 10.96
C SER A 26 8.97 23.84 10.49
N GLY A 27 7.93 22.98 10.39
CA GLY A 27 8.02 21.65 9.83
C GLY A 27 8.84 20.64 10.64
N GLY A 28 8.98 20.88 11.94
CA GLY A 28 9.73 20.00 12.83
C GLY A 28 8.85 18.97 13.52
N PHE A 29 9.21 17.71 13.34
CA PHE A 29 8.70 16.61 14.16
C PHE A 29 9.66 16.45 15.34
N SER A 30 9.18 16.54 16.59
CA SER A 30 10.05 16.42 17.76
C SER A 30 10.00 15.00 18.33
N ILE A 31 11.16 14.42 18.61
CA ILE A 31 11.24 13.16 19.35
C ILE A 31 10.83 13.45 20.80
N PRO A 32 9.91 12.64 21.38
CA PRO A 32 9.54 12.79 22.76
C PRO A 32 10.74 12.75 23.72
N GLU A 33 10.65 13.45 24.82
CA GLU A 33 11.70 13.49 25.87
C GLU A 33 12.09 12.08 26.35
N GLU A 34 11.10 11.19 26.45
CA GLU A 34 11.31 9.80 26.84
C GLU A 34 12.27 9.06 25.90
N ASN A 35 12.19 9.34 24.60
CA ASN A 35 13.08 8.73 23.62
C ASN A 35 14.46 9.36 23.64
N ARG A 36 14.58 10.60 24.05
CA ARG A 36 15.89 11.26 24.22
C ARG A 36 16.69 10.69 25.37
N SER A 37 16.02 10.28 26.45
CA SER A 37 16.69 9.65 27.58
C SER A 37 17.29 8.27 27.26
N GLN A 38 16.84 7.65 26.16
CA GLN A 38 17.36 6.39 25.67
C GLN A 38 18.52 6.56 24.68
N MET A 39 18.87 7.80 24.33
CA MET A 39 19.98 8.05 23.44
C MET A 39 21.32 7.71 24.11
N PHE A 40 22.15 7.04 23.37
CA PHE A 40 23.46 6.65 23.81
C PHE A 40 24.43 7.85 23.74
N ASP A 41 25.01 8.24 24.86
CA ASP A 41 25.98 9.31 24.94
C ASP A 41 27.37 8.73 24.66
N VAL A 42 27.92 9.09 23.50
CA VAL A 42 29.24 8.63 23.09
C VAL A 42 30.26 9.72 23.35
N PRO A 43 31.31 9.47 24.15
CA PRO A 43 32.30 10.48 24.55
C PRO A 43 32.99 11.21 23.40
N ASP A 44 33.11 10.55 22.23
CA ASP A 44 33.86 11.07 21.07
C ASP A 44 32.98 11.48 19.88
N VAL A 45 31.68 11.78 20.14
CA VAL A 45 30.78 12.30 19.08
C VAL A 45 31.22 13.71 18.69
N PRO A 46 31.47 14.00 17.39
CA PRO A 46 31.76 15.36 16.93
C PRO A 46 30.65 16.33 17.39
N GLU A 47 31.04 17.55 17.77
CA GLU A 47 30.14 18.55 18.36
C GLU A 47 28.91 18.89 17.48
N ASP A 48 29.02 18.67 16.18
CA ASP A 48 27.95 18.95 15.20
C ASP A 48 26.95 17.77 15.01
N LEU A 49 27.22 16.60 15.59
CA LEU A 49 26.39 15.43 15.46
C LEU A 49 25.42 15.27 16.66
N PRO A 50 24.18 14.84 16.42
CA PRO A 50 23.25 14.50 17.49
C PRO A 50 23.67 13.22 18.21
N THR A 51 23.14 13.00 19.41
CA THR A 51 23.35 11.78 20.18
C THR A 51 22.77 10.58 19.45
N MET A 52 23.43 9.41 19.59
CA MET A 52 23.04 8.17 18.97
C MET A 52 22.38 7.23 19.98
N LYS A 53 21.33 6.54 19.55
CA LYS A 53 20.79 5.37 20.26
C LYS A 53 21.71 4.17 20.06
N ALA A 54 21.59 3.16 20.92
CA ALA A 54 22.36 1.93 20.77
C ALA A 54 22.16 1.26 19.41
N GLU A 55 20.94 1.30 18.90
CA GLU A 55 20.56 0.73 17.59
C GLU A 55 21.18 1.49 16.40
N ASP A 56 21.52 2.75 16.58
CA ASP A 56 22.07 3.59 15.50
C ASP A 56 23.50 3.24 15.14
N TYR A 57 24.23 2.56 16.04
CA TYR A 57 25.62 2.18 15.81
C TYR A 57 25.84 1.35 14.57
N GLN A 58 24.95 0.41 14.28
CA GLN A 58 25.07 -0.44 13.09
C GLN A 58 24.97 0.33 11.77
N TYR A 59 24.35 1.52 11.78
CA TYR A 59 24.18 2.36 10.59
C TYR A 59 25.13 3.54 10.55
N PHE A 60 25.46 4.14 11.70
CA PHE A 60 26.15 5.43 11.81
C PHE A 60 27.54 5.33 12.48
N ALA A 61 27.99 4.15 12.87
CA ALA A 61 29.31 3.97 13.50
C ALA A 61 30.49 4.57 12.70
N PRO A 62 30.52 4.55 11.36
CA PRO A 62 31.59 5.18 10.61
C PRO A 62 31.78 6.68 10.88
N LEU A 63 30.72 7.38 11.34
CA LEU A 63 30.78 8.80 11.65
C LEU A 63 31.62 9.10 12.92
N LEU A 64 31.83 8.09 13.76
CA LEU A 64 32.59 8.22 14.99
C LEU A 64 34.12 8.14 14.78
N LYS A 65 34.55 7.70 13.59
CA LYS A 65 35.99 7.65 13.23
C LYS A 65 36.46 9.01 12.78
N GLU A 66 37.54 9.46 13.35
CA GLU A 66 38.28 10.61 12.82
C GLU A 66 38.97 10.20 11.52
N ILE A 67 38.49 10.72 10.43
CA ILE A 67 39.03 10.45 9.09
C ILE A 67 39.23 11.79 8.43
N ASP A 68 40.40 11.98 7.78
CA ASP A 68 40.63 13.10 6.91
C ASP A 68 39.70 12.97 5.69
N GLU A 69 38.70 13.83 5.64
CA GLU A 69 37.68 13.80 4.56
C GLU A 69 38.30 14.10 3.20
N ASP A 70 39.37 14.86 3.16
CA ASP A 70 40.10 15.19 1.93
C ASP A 70 40.86 13.99 1.35
N ALA A 71 41.16 12.99 2.17
CA ALA A 71 41.80 11.74 1.75
C ALA A 71 40.83 10.71 1.19
N LEU A 72 39.50 10.92 1.34
CA LEU A 72 38.47 10.01 0.85
C LEU A 72 38.18 10.22 -0.65
N SER A 73 37.75 9.18 -1.32
CA SER A 73 37.20 9.31 -2.67
C SER A 73 35.94 10.18 -2.67
N ILE A 74 35.57 10.72 -3.83
CA ILE A 74 34.36 11.54 -3.99
C ILE A 74 33.11 10.74 -3.56
N GLU A 75 33.06 9.45 -3.90
CA GLU A 75 31.95 8.57 -3.54
C GLU A 75 31.85 8.39 -2.01
N GLU A 76 32.96 8.15 -1.33
CA GLU A 76 33.02 8.01 0.12
C GLU A 76 32.67 9.31 0.85
N GLN A 77 33.06 10.46 0.31
CA GLN A 77 32.67 11.77 0.83
C GLN A 77 31.16 11.98 0.74
N LYS A 78 30.53 11.60 -0.39
CA LYS A 78 29.08 11.69 -0.57
C LYS A 78 28.35 10.77 0.41
N GLU A 79 28.78 9.52 0.54
CA GLU A 79 28.18 8.56 1.48
C GLU A 79 28.26 9.06 2.92
N ARG A 80 29.40 9.59 3.33
CA ARG A 80 29.59 10.15 4.66
C ARG A 80 28.70 11.36 4.91
N LYS A 81 28.57 12.25 3.92
CA LYS A 81 27.68 13.41 3.99
C LYS A 81 26.22 13.01 4.13
N ILE A 82 25.76 12.02 3.35
CA ILE A 82 24.40 11.48 3.45
C ILE A 82 24.16 10.92 4.85
N MET A 83 25.10 10.15 5.36
CA MET A 83 25.03 9.54 6.69
C MET A 83 24.88 10.59 7.79
N LYS A 84 25.69 11.67 7.76
CA LYS A 84 25.59 12.79 8.69
C LYS A 84 24.23 13.48 8.62
N LEU A 85 23.73 13.75 7.41
CA LEU A 85 22.45 14.42 7.22
C LEU A 85 21.28 13.54 7.68
N LEU A 86 21.33 12.24 7.43
CA LEU A 86 20.29 11.29 7.89
C LEU A 86 20.27 11.17 9.41
N LEU A 87 21.42 11.14 10.06
CA LEU A 87 21.50 11.12 11.51
C LEU A 87 20.88 12.40 12.11
N LYS A 88 21.17 13.56 11.53
CA LYS A 88 20.59 14.84 11.94
C LYS A 88 19.07 14.90 11.72
N VAL A 89 18.56 14.29 10.67
CA VAL A 89 17.09 14.17 10.44
C VAL A 89 16.49 13.25 11.49
N LYS A 90 17.12 12.12 11.76
CA LYS A 90 16.58 11.11 12.68
C LYS A 90 16.60 11.57 14.15
N ASN A 91 17.72 12.06 14.63
CA ASN A 91 17.98 12.34 16.04
C ASN A 91 18.24 13.81 16.39
N GLY A 92 18.34 14.68 15.40
CA GLY A 92 18.65 16.08 15.61
C GLY A 92 17.52 16.89 16.25
N LEU A 93 17.86 18.09 16.71
CA LEU A 93 16.87 19.07 17.14
C LEU A 93 16.07 19.62 15.94
N PRO A 94 14.86 20.17 16.14
CA PRO A 94 14.03 20.63 15.04
C PRO A 94 14.68 21.54 14.00
N PRO A 95 15.50 22.56 14.38
CA PRO A 95 16.22 23.37 13.39
C PRO A 95 17.22 22.55 12.57
N GLN A 96 17.94 21.64 13.23
CA GLN A 96 18.92 20.74 12.62
C GLN A 96 18.26 19.78 11.62
N ARG A 97 17.10 19.20 11.98
CA ARG A 97 16.30 18.34 11.11
C ARG A 97 15.85 19.08 9.87
N LYS A 98 15.30 20.27 10.03
CA LYS A 98 14.82 21.10 8.93
C LYS A 98 15.92 21.45 7.95
N SER A 99 17.07 21.88 8.47
CA SER A 99 18.25 22.21 7.66
C SER A 99 18.77 20.98 6.91
N SER A 100 18.89 19.85 7.60
CA SER A 100 19.41 18.61 7.01
C SER A 100 18.47 18.02 5.95
N LEU A 101 17.15 18.04 6.20
CA LEU A 101 16.15 17.63 5.23
C LEU A 101 16.20 18.50 3.97
N ARG A 102 16.37 19.81 4.14
CA ARG A 102 16.54 20.74 3.03
C ARG A 102 17.82 20.45 2.23
N GLN A 103 18.92 20.20 2.90
CA GLN A 103 20.20 19.87 2.25
C GLN A 103 20.09 18.56 1.46
N LEU A 104 19.49 17.51 2.02
CA LEU A 104 19.25 16.25 1.32
C LEU A 104 18.41 16.48 0.07
N THR A 105 17.34 17.27 0.18
CA THR A 105 16.45 17.58 -0.94
C THR A 105 17.17 18.38 -2.02
N ASP A 106 17.82 19.47 -1.65
CA ASP A 106 18.44 20.39 -2.61
C ASP A 106 19.64 19.76 -3.34
N LYS A 107 20.36 18.87 -2.67
CA LYS A 107 21.54 18.19 -3.20
C LYS A 107 21.29 16.75 -3.65
N ALA A 108 20.02 16.32 -3.72
CA ALA A 108 19.69 14.94 -4.03
C ALA A 108 20.30 14.46 -5.35
N ARG A 109 20.26 15.26 -6.40
CA ARG A 109 20.87 14.92 -7.70
C ARG A 109 22.40 14.83 -7.65
N ASP A 110 23.04 15.72 -6.90
CA ASP A 110 24.51 15.72 -6.74
C ASP A 110 24.98 14.55 -5.87
N LEU A 111 24.22 14.21 -4.84
CA LEU A 111 24.52 13.07 -3.97
C LEU A 111 24.29 11.74 -4.67
N GLY A 112 23.32 11.68 -5.56
CA GLY A 112 22.97 10.51 -6.36
C GLY A 112 21.92 9.60 -5.72
N ALA A 113 21.09 9.02 -6.57
CA ALA A 113 20.02 8.12 -6.14
C ALA A 113 20.57 6.85 -5.46
N GLY A 114 21.61 6.24 -6.01
CA GLY A 114 22.23 5.04 -5.46
C GLY A 114 22.71 5.22 -4.02
N PRO A 115 23.61 6.16 -3.75
CA PRO A 115 24.10 6.44 -2.40
C PRO A 115 22.98 6.79 -1.42
N LEU A 116 22.00 7.59 -1.84
CA LEU A 116 20.86 7.97 -1.00
C LEU A 116 20.03 6.75 -0.58
N PHE A 117 19.57 5.94 -1.52
CA PHE A 117 18.72 4.77 -1.21
C PHE A 117 19.51 3.67 -0.51
N ASN A 118 20.80 3.48 -0.81
CA ASN A 118 21.63 2.53 -0.10
C ASN A 118 21.74 2.80 1.40
N GLN A 119 21.53 4.03 1.83
CA GLN A 119 21.57 4.41 3.24
C GLN A 119 20.17 4.53 3.86
N ILE A 120 19.21 5.05 3.14
CA ILE A 120 17.85 5.26 3.65
C ILE A 120 17.08 3.94 3.81
N LEU A 121 17.14 3.06 2.82
CA LEU A 121 16.36 1.83 2.83
C LEU A 121 16.69 0.87 3.98
N PRO A 122 17.97 0.64 4.35
CA PRO A 122 18.28 -0.16 5.53
C PRO A 122 17.71 0.41 6.83
N LEU A 123 17.67 1.74 6.97
CA LEU A 123 17.08 2.38 8.14
C LEU A 123 15.57 2.10 8.25
N LEU A 124 14.85 2.12 7.12
CA LEU A 124 13.43 1.77 7.08
C LEU A 124 13.17 0.30 7.41
N MET A 125 14.11 -0.58 7.15
CA MET A 125 14.00 -2.00 7.47
C MET A 125 14.34 -2.32 8.93
N SER A 126 14.84 -1.37 9.70
CA SER A 126 15.23 -1.60 11.09
C SER A 126 14.03 -2.04 11.93
N PRO A 127 14.10 -3.17 12.65
CA PRO A 127 13.01 -3.64 13.49
C PRO A 127 12.75 -2.75 14.70
N THR A 128 13.71 -1.94 15.08
CA THR A 128 13.64 -1.03 16.23
C THR A 128 13.19 0.39 15.84
N LEU A 129 12.88 0.62 14.56
CA LEU A 129 12.46 1.92 14.06
C LEU A 129 11.11 2.34 14.68
N GLU A 130 11.09 3.49 15.31
CA GLU A 130 9.88 4.06 15.89
C GLU A 130 9.00 4.70 14.82
N ASP A 131 7.70 4.80 15.09
CA ASP A 131 6.73 5.36 14.14
C ASP A 131 7.07 6.81 13.75
N GLN A 132 7.56 7.61 14.70
CA GLN A 132 7.99 8.97 14.43
C GLN A 132 9.24 9.04 13.55
N GLU A 133 10.20 8.16 13.78
CA GLU A 133 11.41 8.05 12.97
C GLU A 133 11.08 7.60 11.55
N ARG A 134 10.18 6.62 11.42
CA ARG A 134 9.67 6.19 10.12
C ARG A 134 9.04 7.36 9.36
N HIS A 135 8.19 8.15 10.02
CA HIS A 135 7.56 9.33 9.43
C HIS A 135 8.59 10.33 8.88
N LEU A 136 9.66 10.57 9.62
CA LEU A 136 10.73 11.47 9.18
C LEU A 136 11.46 10.93 7.95
N LEU A 137 11.76 9.63 7.92
CA LEU A 137 12.42 8.98 6.78
C LEU A 137 11.52 8.95 5.55
N VAL A 138 10.23 8.70 5.72
CA VAL A 138 9.23 8.78 4.63
C VAL A 138 9.21 10.18 4.03
N LYS A 139 9.26 11.20 4.85
CA LYS A 139 9.30 12.61 4.41
C LYS A 139 10.58 12.91 3.60
N VAL A 140 11.72 12.35 4.01
CA VAL A 140 12.96 12.43 3.23
C VAL A 140 12.76 11.78 1.86
N ILE A 141 12.26 10.56 1.83
CA ILE A 141 12.05 9.82 0.58
C ILE A 141 11.13 10.57 -0.36
N ASP A 142 10.00 11.08 0.10
CA ASP A 142 9.05 11.81 -0.73
C ASP A 142 9.70 13.02 -1.40
N ARG A 143 10.51 13.76 -0.66
CA ARG A 143 11.20 14.93 -1.19
C ARG A 143 12.29 14.58 -2.18
N ILE A 144 13.09 13.55 -1.90
CA ILE A 144 14.17 13.15 -2.82
C ILE A 144 13.60 12.49 -4.09
N LEU A 145 12.50 11.76 -4.02
CA LEU A 145 11.83 11.22 -5.21
C LEU A 145 11.41 12.34 -6.17
N TYR A 146 10.84 13.40 -5.63
CA TYR A 146 10.45 14.57 -6.44
C TYR A 146 11.66 15.20 -7.14
N LYS A 147 12.80 15.33 -6.45
CA LYS A 147 14.02 15.94 -6.99
C LYS A 147 14.78 15.05 -7.96
N LEU A 148 14.83 13.75 -7.68
CA LEU A 148 15.54 12.79 -8.51
C LEU A 148 14.77 12.50 -9.81
N ASP A 149 13.45 12.51 -9.75
CA ASP A 149 12.57 12.22 -10.88
C ASP A 149 12.97 10.90 -11.59
N ASP A 150 13.22 10.92 -12.90
CA ASP A 150 13.57 9.73 -13.67
C ASP A 150 14.88 9.03 -13.25
N LEU A 151 15.73 9.69 -12.50
CA LEU A 151 16.95 9.08 -11.95
C LEU A 151 16.68 7.96 -10.94
N VAL A 152 15.45 7.82 -10.45
CA VAL A 152 15.04 6.72 -9.56
C VAL A 152 14.83 5.40 -10.28
N ARG A 153 14.68 5.39 -11.60
CA ARG A 153 14.31 4.20 -12.38
C ARG A 153 15.14 2.96 -12.09
N PRO A 154 16.48 3.01 -12.03
CA PRO A 154 17.28 1.83 -11.71
C PRO A 154 17.06 1.25 -10.31
N TYR A 155 16.46 2.02 -9.41
CA TYR A 155 16.30 1.67 -8.00
C TYR A 155 14.87 1.29 -7.61
N VAL A 156 13.95 1.31 -8.55
CA VAL A 156 12.51 1.08 -8.31
C VAL A 156 12.27 -0.27 -7.64
N HIS A 157 12.84 -1.35 -8.14
CA HIS A 157 12.69 -2.68 -7.55
C HIS A 157 13.19 -2.71 -6.10
N LYS A 158 14.34 -2.14 -5.84
CA LYS A 158 14.96 -2.07 -4.52
C LYS A 158 14.10 -1.29 -3.52
N ILE A 159 13.53 -0.17 -3.97
CA ILE A 159 12.62 0.64 -3.16
C ILE A 159 11.34 -0.16 -2.86
N LEU A 160 10.75 -0.81 -3.85
CA LEU A 160 9.52 -1.59 -3.70
C LEU A 160 9.68 -2.75 -2.71
N VAL A 161 10.79 -3.47 -2.74
CA VAL A 161 11.06 -4.56 -1.81
C VAL A 161 10.97 -4.10 -0.35
N VAL A 162 11.44 -2.90 -0.07
CA VAL A 162 11.40 -2.32 1.29
C VAL A 162 10.04 -1.73 1.64
N ILE A 163 9.36 -1.10 0.67
CA ILE A 163 8.14 -0.32 0.93
C ILE A 163 6.86 -1.16 0.83
N GLU A 164 6.80 -2.17 -0.04
CA GLU A 164 5.60 -3.01 -0.22
C GLU A 164 5.09 -3.64 1.08
N PRO A 165 5.93 -4.13 2.01
CA PRO A 165 5.46 -4.65 3.28
C PRO A 165 4.65 -3.64 4.12
N LEU A 166 4.87 -2.34 3.94
CA LEU A 166 4.09 -1.30 4.63
C LEU A 166 2.62 -1.33 4.21
N LEU A 167 2.31 -1.75 2.99
CA LEU A 167 0.93 -1.79 2.47
C LEU A 167 0.03 -2.75 3.24
N ILE A 168 0.61 -3.75 3.88
CA ILE A 168 -0.11 -4.75 4.69
C ILE A 168 0.27 -4.67 6.16
N ASP A 169 1.00 -3.64 6.56
CA ASP A 169 1.32 -3.42 7.97
C ASP A 169 0.03 -3.31 8.77
N GLU A 170 0.09 -3.79 9.98
CA GLU A 170 -1.05 -3.71 10.87
C GLU A 170 -1.39 -2.26 11.23
N ASP A 171 -0.42 -1.37 11.29
CA ASP A 171 -0.62 0.04 11.57
C ASP A 171 -1.18 0.77 10.35
N TYR A 172 -2.31 1.45 10.55
CA TYR A 172 -2.95 2.25 9.52
C TYR A 172 -2.04 3.31 8.92
N TYR A 173 -1.28 4.01 9.74
CA TYR A 173 -0.40 5.08 9.27
C TYR A 173 0.80 4.55 8.49
N ALA A 174 1.32 3.38 8.84
CA ALA A 174 2.32 2.71 8.01
C ALA A 174 1.78 2.39 6.62
N ARG A 175 0.53 1.92 6.52
CA ARG A 175 -0.11 1.67 5.23
C ARG A 175 -0.28 2.94 4.40
N VAL A 176 -0.69 4.04 5.03
CA VAL A 176 -0.81 5.35 4.35
C VAL A 176 0.54 5.82 3.82
N GLU A 177 1.57 5.75 4.63
CA GLU A 177 2.94 6.14 4.26
C GLU A 177 3.47 5.27 3.11
N GLY A 178 3.24 3.97 3.16
CA GLY A 178 3.61 3.05 2.08
C GLY A 178 2.94 3.41 0.75
N ARG A 179 1.65 3.70 0.77
CA ARG A 179 0.91 4.16 -0.43
C ARG A 179 1.45 5.48 -0.96
N GLU A 180 1.76 6.42 -0.09
CA GLU A 180 2.31 7.71 -0.47
C GLU A 180 3.65 7.57 -1.19
N ILE A 181 4.55 6.76 -0.66
CA ILE A 181 5.86 6.52 -1.29
C ILE A 181 5.68 5.86 -2.66
N ILE A 182 4.86 4.81 -2.78
CA ILE A 182 4.64 4.13 -4.06
C ILE A 182 3.98 5.06 -5.07
N ALA A 183 3.04 5.89 -4.65
CA ALA A 183 2.42 6.89 -5.52
C ALA A 183 3.44 7.89 -6.07
N ASN A 184 4.29 8.43 -5.22
CA ASN A 184 5.34 9.37 -5.61
C ASN A 184 6.43 8.70 -6.47
N LEU A 185 6.79 7.47 -6.14
CA LEU A 185 7.70 6.67 -6.95
C LEU A 185 7.14 6.44 -8.37
N SER A 186 5.85 6.15 -8.48
CA SER A 186 5.17 5.95 -9.75
C SER A 186 5.20 7.19 -10.63
N LYS A 187 5.00 8.35 -10.04
CA LYS A 187 5.07 9.65 -10.73
C LYS A 187 6.48 9.97 -11.20
N ALA A 188 7.49 9.63 -10.41
CA ALA A 188 8.89 9.86 -10.73
C ALA A 188 9.41 8.89 -11.80
N ALA A 189 9.14 7.61 -11.64
CA ALA A 189 9.68 6.56 -12.52
C ALA A 189 8.88 6.34 -13.80
N GLY A 190 7.58 6.61 -13.77
CA GLY A 190 6.66 6.36 -14.87
C GLY A 190 6.08 4.94 -14.90
N LEU A 191 4.95 4.77 -15.58
CA LEU A 191 4.19 3.53 -15.61
C LEU A 191 5.00 2.33 -16.16
N ALA A 192 5.71 2.53 -17.26
CA ALA A 192 6.47 1.45 -17.89
C ALA A 192 7.54 0.87 -16.97
N THR A 193 8.25 1.73 -16.24
CA THR A 193 9.27 1.31 -15.29
C THR A 193 8.65 0.58 -14.10
N MET A 194 7.53 1.07 -13.59
CA MET A 194 6.81 0.43 -12.50
C MET A 194 6.32 -0.97 -12.89
N ILE A 195 5.73 -1.12 -14.06
CA ILE A 195 5.28 -2.42 -14.57
C ILE A 195 6.47 -3.37 -14.72
N ALA A 196 7.57 -2.93 -15.31
CA ALA A 196 8.77 -3.75 -15.51
C ALA A 196 9.35 -4.23 -14.17
N ALA A 197 9.34 -3.40 -13.13
CA ALA A 197 9.85 -3.76 -11.82
C ALA A 197 8.94 -4.75 -11.06
N MET A 198 7.63 -4.66 -11.23
CA MET A 198 6.65 -5.48 -10.48
C MET A 198 6.21 -6.75 -11.23
N ARG A 199 6.34 -6.76 -12.56
CA ARG A 199 5.89 -7.88 -13.39
C ARG A 199 6.44 -9.25 -12.99
N PRO A 200 7.72 -9.41 -12.59
CA PRO A 200 8.25 -10.70 -12.18
C PRO A 200 7.54 -11.35 -10.99
N ASP A 201 6.87 -10.57 -10.14
CA ASP A 201 6.22 -11.04 -8.92
C ASP A 201 4.72 -11.35 -9.09
N ILE A 202 4.17 -11.11 -10.27
CA ILE A 202 2.73 -11.33 -10.56
C ILE A 202 2.34 -12.80 -10.42
N ASP A 203 3.18 -13.71 -10.87
CA ASP A 203 2.97 -15.16 -10.81
C ASP A 203 3.87 -15.86 -9.79
N ASN A 204 4.37 -15.12 -8.82
CA ASN A 204 5.21 -15.68 -7.77
C ASN A 204 4.49 -16.83 -7.05
N VAL A 205 5.24 -17.85 -6.69
CA VAL A 205 4.73 -19.03 -5.97
C VAL A 205 4.19 -18.61 -4.61
N ASP A 206 4.83 -17.66 -3.95
CA ASP A 206 4.42 -17.14 -2.66
C ASP A 206 3.22 -16.21 -2.80
N GLU A 207 2.11 -16.59 -2.18
CA GLU A 207 0.89 -15.80 -2.14
C GLU A 207 1.09 -14.43 -1.47
N TYR A 208 1.96 -14.35 -0.47
CA TYR A 208 2.30 -13.09 0.19
C TYR A 208 2.90 -12.08 -0.81
N VAL A 209 3.84 -12.52 -1.64
CA VAL A 209 4.45 -11.67 -2.67
C VAL A 209 3.41 -11.24 -3.69
N ARG A 210 2.55 -12.15 -4.16
CA ARG A 210 1.45 -11.78 -5.07
C ARG A 210 0.50 -10.77 -4.48
N ASN A 211 0.17 -10.89 -3.19
CA ASN A 211 -0.73 -9.97 -2.50
C ASN A 211 -0.14 -8.57 -2.37
N THR A 212 1.12 -8.45 -1.98
CA THR A 212 1.79 -7.14 -1.89
C THR A 212 1.95 -6.51 -3.26
N THR A 213 2.29 -7.29 -4.28
CA THR A 213 2.40 -6.84 -5.66
C THR A 213 1.07 -6.33 -6.20
N ALA A 214 -0.04 -7.04 -5.95
CA ALA A 214 -1.37 -6.60 -6.36
C ALA A 214 -1.75 -5.25 -5.72
N ARG A 215 -1.45 -5.06 -4.45
CA ARG A 215 -1.69 -3.79 -3.75
C ARG A 215 -0.83 -2.66 -4.32
N SER A 216 0.42 -2.92 -4.65
CA SER A 216 1.31 -1.94 -5.30
C SER A 216 0.78 -1.52 -6.66
N PHE A 217 0.32 -2.45 -7.49
CA PHE A 217 -0.30 -2.14 -8.78
C PHE A 217 -1.55 -1.27 -8.64
N ALA A 218 -2.37 -1.52 -7.63
CA ALA A 218 -3.55 -0.70 -7.37
C ALA A 218 -3.16 0.74 -6.99
N VAL A 219 -2.12 0.93 -6.21
CA VAL A 219 -1.59 2.25 -5.86
C VAL A 219 -1.06 2.96 -7.11
N VAL A 220 -0.35 2.27 -7.97
CA VAL A 220 0.14 2.80 -9.26
C VAL A 220 -1.03 3.27 -10.14
N ALA A 221 -2.06 2.45 -10.27
CA ALA A 221 -3.27 2.80 -11.04
C ALA A 221 -3.97 4.04 -10.49
N HIS A 222 -4.09 4.12 -9.17
CA HIS A 222 -4.71 5.28 -8.50
C HIS A 222 -3.87 6.54 -8.64
N ALA A 223 -2.55 6.43 -8.54
CA ALA A 223 -1.63 7.57 -8.62
C ALA A 223 -1.48 8.13 -10.03
N LEU A 224 -1.44 7.27 -11.04
CA LEU A 224 -1.26 7.66 -12.44
C LEU A 224 -2.59 7.77 -13.15
N THR A 225 -3.15 6.65 -13.58
CA THR A 225 -4.49 6.59 -14.20
C THR A 225 -4.91 5.14 -14.38
N ILE A 226 -6.15 4.84 -14.09
CA ILE A 226 -6.72 3.49 -14.28
C ILE A 226 -6.69 3.08 -15.76
N PRO A 227 -7.11 3.91 -16.74
CA PRO A 227 -7.10 3.51 -18.14
C PRO A 227 -5.74 3.07 -18.68
N ALA A 228 -4.67 3.69 -18.23
CA ALA A 228 -3.33 3.35 -18.70
C ALA A 228 -2.90 1.92 -18.32
N LEU A 229 -3.42 1.39 -17.22
CA LEU A 229 -3.12 0.04 -16.72
C LEU A 229 -4.05 -1.04 -17.31
N LEU A 230 -5.21 -0.67 -17.88
CA LEU A 230 -6.21 -1.63 -18.33
C LEU A 230 -5.70 -2.66 -19.36
N PRO A 231 -4.93 -2.30 -20.40
CA PRO A 231 -4.42 -3.29 -21.34
C PRO A 231 -3.53 -4.35 -20.68
N PHE A 232 -2.69 -3.93 -19.76
CA PHE A 232 -1.83 -4.81 -19.00
C PHE A 232 -2.65 -5.74 -18.08
N LEU A 233 -3.62 -5.21 -17.36
CA LEU A 233 -4.53 -5.99 -16.50
C LEU A 233 -5.31 -7.03 -17.29
N LYS A 234 -5.81 -6.65 -18.47
CA LYS A 234 -6.51 -7.59 -19.35
C LYS A 234 -5.62 -8.78 -19.73
N ALA A 235 -4.38 -8.51 -20.12
CA ALA A 235 -3.43 -9.55 -20.47
C ALA A 235 -3.12 -10.48 -19.29
N VAL A 236 -2.95 -9.93 -18.10
CA VAL A 236 -2.65 -10.70 -16.88
C VAL A 236 -3.85 -11.55 -16.43
N CYS A 237 -5.04 -10.96 -16.38
CA CYS A 237 -6.26 -11.66 -15.96
C CYS A 237 -6.67 -12.77 -16.94
N GLN A 238 -6.24 -12.70 -18.19
CA GLN A 238 -6.54 -13.68 -19.24
C GLN A 238 -5.35 -14.57 -19.57
N SER A 239 -4.31 -14.60 -18.75
CA SER A 239 -3.15 -15.45 -18.93
C SER A 239 -3.54 -16.93 -19.01
N LYS A 240 -3.17 -17.58 -20.12
CA LYS A 240 -3.43 -19.01 -20.33
C LYS A 240 -2.44 -19.92 -19.61
N LYS A 241 -1.29 -19.38 -19.22
CA LYS A 241 -0.18 -20.18 -18.68
C LYS A 241 -0.19 -20.31 -17.16
N SER A 242 -0.68 -19.29 -16.46
CA SER A 242 -0.53 -19.20 -15.00
C SER A 242 -1.83 -18.77 -14.34
N TRP A 243 -2.40 -19.65 -13.53
CA TRP A 243 -3.53 -19.26 -12.68
C TRP A 243 -3.12 -18.25 -11.60
N GLN A 244 -1.84 -18.30 -11.14
CA GLN A 244 -1.32 -17.35 -10.18
C GLN A 244 -1.34 -15.92 -10.76
N ALA A 245 -0.96 -15.77 -12.02
CA ALA A 245 -1.06 -14.48 -12.71
C ALA A 245 -2.51 -14.00 -12.80
N ARG A 246 -3.45 -14.88 -13.20
CA ARG A 246 -4.88 -14.53 -13.26
C ARG A 246 -5.39 -14.10 -11.89
N HIS A 247 -5.06 -14.84 -10.85
CA HIS A 247 -5.42 -14.50 -9.47
C HIS A 247 -4.89 -13.13 -9.05
N THR A 248 -3.62 -12.85 -9.31
CA THR A 248 -3.00 -11.57 -9.01
C THR A 248 -3.65 -10.42 -9.76
N GLY A 249 -3.90 -10.60 -11.07
CA GLY A 249 -4.55 -9.58 -11.90
C GLY A 249 -5.95 -9.22 -11.39
N VAL A 250 -6.76 -10.22 -11.05
CA VAL A 250 -8.10 -10.01 -10.48
C VAL A 250 -7.99 -9.31 -9.12
N LYS A 251 -7.01 -9.67 -8.32
CA LYS A 251 -6.78 -9.01 -7.03
C LYS A 251 -6.36 -7.55 -7.19
N VAL A 252 -5.61 -7.21 -8.23
CA VAL A 252 -5.33 -5.80 -8.58
C VAL A 252 -6.63 -5.04 -8.79
N VAL A 253 -7.57 -5.58 -9.56
CA VAL A 253 -8.87 -4.94 -9.78
C VAL A 253 -9.64 -4.76 -8.48
N GLN A 254 -9.67 -5.77 -7.63
CA GLN A 254 -10.27 -5.66 -6.29
C GLN A 254 -9.65 -4.52 -5.48
N GLN A 255 -8.34 -4.43 -5.45
CA GLN A 255 -7.64 -3.39 -4.68
C GLN A 255 -7.82 -2.00 -5.29
N ILE A 256 -7.93 -1.88 -6.61
CA ILE A 256 -8.29 -0.62 -7.27
C ILE A 256 -9.66 -0.15 -6.79
N ALA A 257 -10.66 -1.05 -6.74
CA ALA A 257 -12.00 -0.72 -6.27
C ALA A 257 -11.99 -0.24 -4.81
N ILE A 258 -11.26 -0.92 -3.94
CA ILE A 258 -11.14 -0.57 -2.52
C ILE A 258 -10.44 0.79 -2.33
N LEU A 259 -9.38 1.04 -3.08
CA LEU A 259 -8.56 2.25 -2.95
C LEU A 259 -9.22 3.48 -3.57
N SER A 260 -9.80 3.32 -4.76
CA SER A 260 -10.32 4.44 -5.56
C SER A 260 -11.80 4.76 -5.29
N GLY A 261 -12.56 3.80 -4.76
CA GLY A 261 -13.99 4.01 -4.48
C GLY A 261 -14.77 4.45 -5.72
N VAL A 262 -15.57 5.49 -5.60
CA VAL A 262 -16.43 5.99 -6.69
C VAL A 262 -15.66 6.43 -7.94
N ALA A 263 -14.37 6.67 -7.84
CA ALA A 263 -13.53 7.01 -8.99
C ALA A 263 -13.42 5.88 -10.02
N VAL A 264 -13.84 4.66 -9.69
CA VAL A 264 -13.91 3.54 -10.65
C VAL A 264 -15.09 3.64 -11.62
N LEU A 265 -16.11 4.44 -11.31
CA LEU A 265 -17.34 4.51 -12.12
C LEU A 265 -17.10 4.70 -13.63
N PRO A 266 -16.25 5.64 -14.09
CA PRO A 266 -15.99 5.80 -15.51
C PRO A 266 -15.35 4.58 -16.17
N HIS A 267 -14.75 3.69 -15.38
CA HIS A 267 -14.01 2.51 -15.84
C HIS A 267 -14.67 1.19 -15.47
N LEU A 268 -15.83 1.26 -14.83
CA LEU A 268 -16.51 0.10 -14.23
C LEU A 268 -16.78 -1.01 -15.24
N THR A 269 -17.36 -0.69 -16.37
CA THR A 269 -17.68 -1.67 -17.42
C THR A 269 -16.43 -2.40 -17.91
N LYS A 270 -15.35 -1.68 -18.16
CA LYS A 270 -14.07 -2.25 -18.60
C LYS A 270 -13.44 -3.14 -17.54
N LEU A 271 -13.48 -2.72 -16.28
CA LEU A 271 -12.97 -3.51 -15.17
C LEU A 271 -13.75 -4.82 -14.99
N VAL A 272 -15.07 -4.76 -15.06
CA VAL A 272 -15.92 -5.96 -15.01
C VAL A 272 -15.62 -6.90 -16.17
N GLN A 273 -15.51 -6.39 -17.39
CA GLN A 273 -15.18 -7.18 -18.58
C GLN A 273 -13.83 -7.91 -18.47
N ILE A 274 -12.86 -7.29 -17.81
CA ILE A 274 -11.54 -7.89 -17.62
C ILE A 274 -11.60 -9.11 -16.70
N ILE A 275 -12.42 -9.09 -15.67
CA ILE A 275 -12.45 -10.12 -14.61
C ILE A 275 -13.62 -11.10 -14.70
N GLU A 276 -14.63 -10.84 -15.52
CA GLU A 276 -15.85 -11.64 -15.59
C GLU A 276 -15.60 -13.13 -15.87
N SER A 277 -14.64 -13.44 -16.74
CA SER A 277 -14.27 -14.82 -17.06
C SER A 277 -13.71 -15.61 -15.87
N GLY A 278 -13.16 -14.91 -14.88
CA GLY A 278 -12.64 -15.51 -13.67
C GLY A 278 -13.69 -16.19 -12.79
N LEU A 279 -14.97 -15.80 -12.92
CA LEU A 279 -16.06 -16.44 -12.19
C LEU A 279 -16.28 -17.91 -12.59
N GLU A 280 -15.88 -18.29 -13.78
CA GLU A 280 -15.95 -19.65 -14.31
C GLU A 280 -14.58 -20.27 -14.56
N ASP A 281 -13.52 -19.72 -13.94
CA ASP A 281 -12.15 -20.21 -14.07
C ASP A 281 -12.03 -21.66 -13.58
N GLU A 282 -11.13 -22.40 -14.20
CA GLU A 282 -10.82 -23.79 -13.78
C GLU A 282 -10.26 -23.86 -12.36
N ASN A 283 -9.59 -22.82 -11.89
CA ASN A 283 -9.01 -22.73 -10.55
C ASN A 283 -9.99 -22.08 -9.56
N GLN A 284 -10.27 -22.78 -8.47
CA GLN A 284 -11.20 -22.32 -7.44
C GLN A 284 -10.75 -21.02 -6.77
N LYS A 285 -9.46 -20.80 -6.57
CA LYS A 285 -8.95 -19.56 -5.98
C LYS A 285 -9.20 -18.36 -6.88
N VAL A 286 -9.13 -18.55 -8.20
CA VAL A 286 -9.45 -17.50 -9.18
C VAL A 286 -10.94 -17.21 -9.18
N ARG A 287 -11.81 -18.24 -9.12
CA ARG A 287 -13.27 -18.03 -8.99
C ARG A 287 -13.61 -17.23 -7.74
N MET A 288 -13.02 -17.57 -6.61
CA MET A 288 -13.26 -16.88 -5.35
C MET A 288 -12.82 -15.42 -5.39
N ILE A 289 -11.60 -15.14 -5.85
CA ILE A 289 -11.12 -13.75 -5.92
C ILE A 289 -11.89 -12.93 -6.95
N SER A 290 -12.37 -13.56 -8.03
CA SER A 290 -13.20 -12.89 -9.04
C SER A 290 -14.53 -12.44 -8.46
N ALA A 291 -15.19 -13.29 -7.68
CA ALA A 291 -16.42 -12.93 -6.97
C ALA A 291 -16.16 -11.81 -5.94
N LEU A 292 -15.07 -11.87 -5.20
CA LEU A 292 -14.70 -10.81 -4.25
C LEU A 292 -14.37 -9.48 -4.95
N ALA A 293 -13.76 -9.53 -6.12
CA ALA A 293 -13.47 -8.34 -6.92
C ALA A 293 -14.77 -7.70 -7.48
N ILE A 294 -15.71 -8.51 -7.95
CA ILE A 294 -17.04 -8.04 -8.35
C ILE A 294 -17.77 -7.39 -7.17
N ALA A 295 -17.72 -8.00 -5.98
CA ALA A 295 -18.28 -7.42 -4.77
C ALA A 295 -17.65 -6.04 -4.46
N ALA A 296 -16.36 -5.92 -4.55
CA ALA A 296 -15.65 -4.66 -4.30
C ALA A 296 -16.01 -3.57 -5.32
N LEU A 297 -16.15 -3.93 -6.60
CA LEU A 297 -16.58 -3.00 -7.65
C LEU A 297 -18.02 -2.53 -7.43
N ALA A 298 -18.93 -3.44 -7.06
CA ALA A 298 -20.31 -3.10 -6.76
C ALA A 298 -20.42 -2.18 -5.54
N GLU A 299 -19.70 -2.49 -4.48
CA GLU A 299 -19.62 -1.64 -3.28
C GLU A 299 -19.08 -0.24 -3.60
N ALA A 300 -18.03 -0.15 -4.39
CA ALA A 300 -17.40 1.12 -4.77
C ALA A 300 -18.30 2.00 -5.62
N SER A 301 -19.14 1.41 -6.48
CA SER A 301 -20.00 2.13 -7.42
C SER A 301 -21.39 2.47 -6.88
N THR A 302 -21.78 1.91 -5.73
CA THR A 302 -23.10 2.14 -5.13
C THR A 302 -23.47 3.63 -5.09
N PRO A 303 -24.69 4.02 -5.49
CA PRO A 303 -25.82 3.21 -5.93
C PRO A 303 -25.93 3.01 -7.45
N TYR A 304 -24.88 3.26 -8.21
CA TYR A 304 -24.90 3.32 -9.68
C TYR A 304 -24.24 2.09 -10.32
N GLY A 305 -24.44 1.95 -11.63
CA GLY A 305 -23.63 1.07 -12.47
C GLY A 305 -24.16 -0.34 -12.65
N ILE A 306 -25.43 -0.62 -12.36
CA ILE A 306 -26.00 -1.96 -12.49
C ILE A 306 -25.82 -2.55 -13.91
N GLU A 307 -25.92 -1.74 -14.93
CA GLU A 307 -25.76 -2.16 -16.33
C GLU A 307 -24.38 -2.76 -16.61
N SER A 308 -23.36 -2.34 -15.89
CA SER A 308 -22.01 -2.88 -16.02
C SER A 308 -21.87 -4.31 -15.48
N PHE A 309 -22.81 -4.76 -14.66
CA PHE A 309 -22.83 -6.09 -14.04
C PHE A 309 -23.72 -7.10 -14.76
N ASP A 310 -24.40 -6.74 -15.82
CA ASP A 310 -25.32 -7.63 -16.54
C ASP A 310 -24.66 -8.95 -16.96
N SER A 311 -23.42 -8.88 -17.44
CA SER A 311 -22.65 -10.05 -17.88
C SER A 311 -22.30 -11.03 -16.76
N VAL A 312 -22.25 -10.58 -15.50
CA VAL A 312 -21.86 -11.41 -14.35
C VAL A 312 -23.05 -11.99 -13.58
N LEU A 313 -24.27 -11.52 -13.85
CA LEU A 313 -25.45 -11.99 -13.13
C LEU A 313 -25.66 -13.50 -13.29
N LYS A 314 -25.65 -14.00 -14.51
CA LYS A 314 -25.80 -15.43 -14.78
C LYS A 314 -24.71 -16.29 -14.15
N PRO A 315 -23.41 -16.00 -14.32
CA PRO A 315 -22.35 -16.74 -13.64
C PRO A 315 -22.46 -16.72 -12.11
N LEU A 316 -22.82 -15.59 -11.50
CA LEU A 316 -22.96 -15.48 -10.06
C LEU A 316 -24.10 -16.34 -9.52
N TRP A 317 -25.30 -16.28 -10.12
CA TRP A 317 -26.44 -17.09 -9.68
C TRP A 317 -26.25 -18.57 -9.95
N LYS A 318 -25.59 -18.95 -11.04
CA LYS A 318 -25.14 -20.32 -11.26
C LYS A 318 -24.15 -20.77 -10.19
N GLY A 319 -23.20 -19.89 -9.83
CA GLY A 319 -22.15 -20.15 -8.86
C GLY A 319 -22.66 -20.43 -7.46
N ILE A 320 -23.71 -19.76 -6.98
CA ILE A 320 -24.28 -20.02 -5.65
C ILE A 320 -24.92 -21.40 -5.52
N ARG A 321 -25.29 -22.02 -6.64
CA ARG A 321 -25.82 -23.36 -6.68
C ARG A 321 -24.74 -24.44 -6.75
N SER A 322 -23.59 -24.13 -7.31
CA SER A 322 -22.50 -25.06 -7.58
C SER A 322 -21.34 -25.00 -6.59
N HIS A 323 -21.18 -23.92 -5.84
CA HIS A 323 -20.11 -23.74 -4.87
C HIS A 323 -20.57 -23.92 -3.43
N ARG A 324 -19.61 -24.21 -2.54
CA ARG A 324 -19.79 -24.33 -1.10
C ARG A 324 -18.66 -23.64 -0.37
N GLY A 325 -18.81 -23.44 0.94
CA GLY A 325 -17.76 -22.88 1.80
C GLY A 325 -17.38 -21.45 1.46
N LYS A 326 -16.11 -21.16 1.52
CA LYS A 326 -15.56 -19.81 1.29
C LYS A 326 -15.84 -19.27 -0.11
N THR A 327 -15.85 -20.12 -1.11
CA THR A 327 -16.18 -19.73 -2.49
C THR A 327 -17.64 -19.31 -2.60
N LEU A 328 -18.56 -20.08 -2.04
CA LEU A 328 -19.98 -19.69 -1.97
C LEU A 328 -20.14 -18.35 -1.23
N ALA A 329 -19.45 -18.18 -0.11
CA ALA A 329 -19.46 -16.92 0.65
C ALA A 329 -19.05 -15.71 -0.21
N ALA A 330 -18.03 -15.87 -1.04
CA ALA A 330 -17.58 -14.82 -1.97
C ALA A 330 -18.66 -14.48 -3.01
N PHE A 331 -19.29 -15.48 -3.60
CA PHE A 331 -20.39 -15.28 -4.55
C PHE A 331 -21.59 -14.61 -3.89
N LEU A 332 -21.97 -15.03 -2.69
CA LEU A 332 -23.06 -14.39 -1.93
C LEU A 332 -22.74 -12.94 -1.60
N LYS A 333 -21.52 -12.64 -1.26
CA LYS A 333 -21.07 -11.27 -1.00
C LYS A 333 -21.23 -10.39 -2.24
N ALA A 334 -20.83 -10.87 -3.40
CA ALA A 334 -21.01 -10.16 -4.67
C ALA A 334 -22.50 -9.87 -4.96
N ILE A 335 -23.35 -10.87 -4.81
CA ILE A 335 -24.80 -10.74 -5.00
C ILE A 335 -25.40 -9.72 -4.03
N GLY A 336 -24.99 -9.74 -2.76
CA GLY A 336 -25.44 -8.80 -1.75
C GLY A 336 -25.14 -7.34 -2.06
N TYR A 337 -24.04 -7.05 -2.73
CA TYR A 337 -23.72 -5.70 -3.18
C TYR A 337 -24.35 -5.32 -4.52
N ILE A 338 -24.67 -6.30 -5.37
CA ILE A 338 -25.28 -6.03 -6.68
C ILE A 338 -26.79 -5.78 -6.57
N ILE A 339 -27.50 -6.55 -5.75
CA ILE A 339 -28.97 -6.45 -5.61
C ILE A 339 -29.43 -5.02 -5.32
N PRO A 340 -28.83 -4.27 -4.38
CA PRO A 340 -29.23 -2.89 -4.10
C PRO A 340 -29.05 -1.92 -5.27
N LEU A 341 -28.26 -2.27 -6.28
CA LEU A 341 -28.09 -1.46 -7.48
C LEU A 341 -29.21 -1.63 -8.48
N MET A 342 -30.00 -2.70 -8.37
CA MET A 342 -31.05 -3.07 -9.31
C MET A 342 -32.30 -2.23 -9.14
N ASP A 343 -33.09 -2.16 -10.21
CA ASP A 343 -34.47 -1.73 -10.15
C ASP A 343 -35.25 -2.64 -9.16
N PRO A 344 -36.21 -2.09 -8.39
CA PRO A 344 -36.96 -2.87 -7.38
C PRO A 344 -37.61 -4.15 -7.90
N ILE A 345 -38.07 -4.16 -9.14
CA ILE A 345 -38.70 -5.34 -9.75
C ILE A 345 -37.67 -6.46 -9.93
N TYR A 346 -36.52 -6.14 -10.51
CA TYR A 346 -35.44 -7.10 -10.69
C TYR A 346 -34.82 -7.51 -9.36
N ALA A 347 -34.67 -6.58 -8.46
CA ALA A 347 -34.16 -6.86 -7.11
C ALA A 347 -35.04 -7.87 -6.39
N SER A 348 -36.36 -7.73 -6.47
CA SER A 348 -37.33 -8.67 -5.90
C SER A 348 -37.21 -10.07 -6.52
N TYR A 349 -37.11 -10.17 -7.84
CA TYR A 349 -36.93 -11.43 -8.55
C TYR A 349 -35.66 -12.17 -8.11
N TYR A 350 -34.53 -11.50 -8.15
CA TYR A 350 -33.24 -12.09 -7.79
C TYR A 350 -33.11 -12.38 -6.30
N THR A 351 -33.75 -11.60 -5.45
CA THR A 351 -33.83 -11.86 -4.00
C THR A 351 -34.51 -13.18 -3.70
N LYS A 352 -35.62 -13.50 -4.37
CA LYS A 352 -36.31 -14.78 -4.21
C LYS A 352 -35.39 -15.96 -4.53
N GLU A 353 -34.61 -15.85 -5.58
CA GLU A 353 -33.67 -16.90 -5.99
C GLU A 353 -32.57 -17.13 -4.95
N VAL A 354 -32.06 -16.06 -4.36
CA VAL A 354 -30.96 -16.09 -3.37
C VAL A 354 -31.45 -16.55 -2.00
N MET A 355 -32.70 -16.21 -1.61
CA MET A 355 -33.18 -16.49 -0.26
C MET A 355 -33.22 -17.99 0.07
N VAL A 356 -33.47 -18.85 -0.88
CA VAL A 356 -33.40 -20.30 -0.68
C VAL A 356 -32.02 -20.75 -0.22
N ILE A 357 -30.99 -20.19 -0.84
CA ILE A 357 -29.58 -20.48 -0.50
C ILE A 357 -29.23 -19.87 0.86
N LEU A 358 -29.63 -18.63 1.12
CA LEU A 358 -29.38 -17.94 2.38
C LEU A 358 -30.02 -18.67 3.57
N ILE A 359 -31.22 -19.13 3.45
CA ILE A 359 -31.91 -19.91 4.49
C ILE A 359 -31.13 -21.21 4.77
N ARG A 360 -30.72 -21.92 3.73
CA ARG A 360 -29.92 -23.13 3.88
C ARG A 360 -28.61 -22.88 4.60
N GLU A 361 -27.87 -21.85 4.20
CA GLU A 361 -26.55 -21.54 4.76
C GLU A 361 -26.62 -20.96 6.17
N PHE A 362 -27.72 -20.31 6.53
CA PHE A 362 -27.92 -19.82 7.91
C PHE A 362 -28.02 -20.96 8.93
N ALA A 363 -28.46 -22.13 8.50
CA ALA A 363 -28.53 -23.31 9.34
C ALA A 363 -27.17 -24.02 9.57
N THR A 364 -26.12 -23.58 8.92
CA THR A 364 -24.77 -24.17 9.07
C THR A 364 -24.12 -23.78 10.40
N ALA A 365 -23.09 -24.54 10.83
CA ALA A 365 -22.30 -24.25 12.01
C ALA A 365 -21.19 -23.20 11.77
N ASP A 366 -21.00 -22.73 10.52
CA ASP A 366 -19.97 -21.77 10.13
C ASP A 366 -20.43 -20.35 10.49
N GLU A 367 -19.81 -19.76 11.51
CA GLU A 367 -20.12 -18.40 11.98
C GLU A 367 -19.82 -17.31 10.95
N GLU A 368 -18.77 -17.46 10.16
CA GLU A 368 -18.44 -16.50 9.08
C GLU A 368 -19.49 -16.55 7.99
N MET A 369 -19.95 -17.74 7.61
CA MET A 369 -21.05 -17.91 6.65
C MET A 369 -22.35 -17.29 7.18
N LYS A 370 -22.68 -17.47 8.45
CA LYS A 370 -23.86 -16.84 9.08
C LYS A 370 -23.80 -15.32 9.02
N LYS A 371 -22.64 -14.73 9.33
CA LYS A 371 -22.45 -13.29 9.24
C LYS A 371 -22.66 -12.75 7.83
N ILE A 372 -22.10 -13.42 6.83
CA ILE A 372 -22.27 -13.07 5.42
C ILE A 372 -23.74 -13.22 5.00
N THR A 373 -24.38 -14.31 5.39
CA THR A 373 -25.81 -14.55 5.12
C THR A 373 -26.69 -13.43 5.68
N LEU A 374 -26.50 -13.05 6.94
CA LEU A 374 -27.24 -11.96 7.58
C LEU A 374 -27.01 -10.63 6.87
N LYS A 375 -25.76 -10.35 6.47
CA LYS A 375 -25.44 -9.13 5.73
C LYS A 375 -26.14 -9.09 4.38
N VAL A 376 -26.13 -10.19 3.64
CA VAL A 376 -26.81 -10.29 2.33
C VAL A 376 -28.32 -10.13 2.50
N VAL A 377 -28.94 -10.78 3.48
CA VAL A 377 -30.36 -10.59 3.80
C VAL A 377 -30.67 -9.12 4.03
N LYS A 378 -29.87 -8.45 4.85
CA LYS A 378 -30.04 -7.01 5.10
C LYS A 378 -29.95 -6.20 3.81
N GLN A 379 -28.96 -6.48 2.95
CA GLN A 379 -28.80 -5.82 1.65
C GLN A 379 -29.99 -6.05 0.70
N CYS A 380 -30.64 -7.23 0.76
CA CYS A 380 -31.80 -7.54 -0.05
C CYS A 380 -33.08 -6.80 0.36
N VAL A 381 -33.22 -6.44 1.63
CA VAL A 381 -34.43 -5.80 2.18
C VAL A 381 -34.34 -4.28 2.31
N GLN A 382 -33.22 -3.70 2.07
CA GLN A 382 -33.02 -2.25 2.00
C GLN A 382 -33.35 -1.71 0.61
#